data_cfb736841a9033eb469bd23e73ee918e
#
_entry.id   cfb736841a9033eb469bd23e73ee918e
#
_cell.length_a   1.000
_cell.length_b   1.000
_cell.length_c   1.000
_cell.angle_alpha   90.00
_cell.angle_beta   90.00
_cell.angle_gamma   90.00
#
_symmetry.space_group_name_H-M   'P 1'
#
loop_
_entity.id
_entity.type
_entity.pdbx_description
1 polymer ?
#
loop_
_entity_poly.entity_id
_entity_poly.type
_entity_poly.pdbx_seq_one_letter_code
_entity_poly.pdbx_strand_id
1 'polypeptide(L)'
;KIKSIKGDADVIWVPLDLASLSSVKDAAEQVNREPRLDALINNAGVMMPPKEVTSDGFELQFGVNHLGHFALTGHLINKLKDQPGARIVNVSSLAHRQGSIEFDDIHSDRSYNRMQRYGMSKFANILFTYELQRMLEAAGSAAISVACHPGGSNTELGRHIPALFSLLFIP
;
A
#
# COMPACT_ATOMS: atom_id res chain seq x y z
N LYS A 1 -18.47 -6.83 -9.90
CA LYS A 1 -18.50 -5.39 -10.25
C LYS A 1 -17.66 -5.09 -11.50
N ILE A 2 -16.39 -5.57 -11.63
CA ILE A 2 -15.58 -5.34 -12.84
C ILE A 2 -16.25 -5.97 -14.07
N LYS A 3 -16.65 -7.25 -13.99
CA LYS A 3 -17.35 -7.95 -15.09
C LYS A 3 -18.72 -7.36 -15.45
N SER A 4 -19.36 -6.61 -14.54
CA SER A 4 -20.60 -5.87 -14.87
C SER A 4 -20.35 -4.58 -15.64
N ILE A 5 -19.12 -4.05 -15.62
CA ILE A 5 -18.71 -2.85 -16.36
C ILE A 5 -18.12 -3.24 -17.71
N LYS A 6 -17.30 -4.30 -17.73
CA LYS A 6 -16.65 -4.84 -18.92
C LYS A 6 -16.83 -6.36 -18.94
N GLY A 7 -17.80 -6.85 -19.72
CA GLY A 7 -18.21 -8.25 -19.73
C GLY A 7 -17.14 -9.25 -20.20
N ASP A 8 -16.18 -8.80 -20.99
CA ASP A 8 -15.05 -9.58 -21.54
C ASP A 8 -13.78 -9.50 -20.67
N ALA A 9 -13.83 -8.84 -19.48
CA ALA A 9 -12.69 -8.76 -18.58
C ALA A 9 -12.36 -10.15 -18.01
N ASP A 10 -11.12 -10.57 -18.21
CA ASP A 10 -10.56 -11.71 -17.48
C ASP A 10 -10.12 -11.24 -16.09
N VAL A 11 -10.74 -11.80 -15.04
CA VAL A 11 -10.52 -11.42 -13.65
C VAL A 11 -10.16 -12.65 -12.85
N ILE A 12 -8.93 -12.67 -12.38
CA ILE A 12 -8.40 -13.70 -11.47
C ILE A 12 -8.43 -13.13 -10.05
N TRP A 13 -8.98 -13.91 -9.13
CA TRP A 13 -8.93 -13.57 -7.70
C TRP A 13 -7.76 -14.29 -7.04
N VAL A 14 -6.88 -13.54 -6.40
CA VAL A 14 -5.74 -14.03 -5.64
C VAL A 14 -5.92 -13.66 -4.18
N PRO A 15 -5.94 -14.64 -3.24
CA PRO A 15 -5.97 -14.34 -1.81
C PRO A 15 -4.74 -13.55 -1.40
N LEU A 16 -4.94 -12.44 -0.67
CA LEU A 16 -3.86 -11.60 -0.18
C LEU A 16 -4.27 -10.93 1.13
N ASP A 17 -3.54 -11.22 2.21
CA ASP A 17 -3.58 -10.49 3.47
C ASP A 17 -2.25 -9.75 3.67
N LEU A 18 -2.29 -8.42 3.59
CA LEU A 18 -1.11 -7.58 3.80
C LEU A 18 -0.64 -7.53 5.27
N ALA A 19 -1.45 -8.02 6.21
CA ALA A 19 -1.05 -8.20 7.60
C ALA A 19 -0.26 -9.51 7.84
N SER A 20 0.08 -10.26 6.78
CA SER A 20 0.83 -11.51 6.84
C SER A 20 1.85 -11.57 5.71
N LEU A 21 3.14 -11.52 6.03
CA LEU A 21 4.20 -11.61 5.03
C LEU A 21 4.21 -12.96 4.30
N SER A 22 3.77 -14.04 4.95
CA SER A 22 3.60 -15.34 4.28
C SER A 22 2.49 -15.28 3.23
N SER A 23 1.34 -14.67 3.54
CA SER A 23 0.26 -14.45 2.58
C SER A 23 0.70 -13.57 1.40
N VAL A 24 1.50 -12.54 1.67
CA VAL A 24 2.09 -11.67 0.63
C VAL A 24 2.97 -12.49 -0.31
N LYS A 25 3.83 -13.35 0.23
CA LYS A 25 4.69 -14.24 -0.56
C LYS A 25 3.87 -15.19 -1.43
N ASP A 26 2.88 -15.87 -0.84
CA ASP A 26 2.04 -16.85 -1.56
C ASP A 26 1.26 -16.18 -2.72
N ALA A 27 0.73 -14.98 -2.47
CA ALA A 27 0.06 -14.18 -3.50
C ALA A 27 1.03 -13.78 -4.62
N ALA A 28 2.23 -13.32 -4.27
CA ALA A 28 3.25 -12.95 -5.24
C ALA A 28 3.70 -14.14 -6.08
N GLU A 29 3.82 -15.34 -5.51
CA GLU A 29 4.14 -16.56 -6.24
C GLU A 29 3.06 -16.90 -7.27
N GLN A 30 1.78 -16.69 -6.96
CA GLN A 30 0.69 -16.87 -7.92
C GLN A 30 0.79 -15.85 -9.07
N VAL A 31 0.97 -14.56 -8.76
CA VAL A 31 1.13 -13.49 -9.76
C VAL A 31 2.37 -13.72 -10.62
N ASN A 32 3.45 -14.26 -10.07
CA ASN A 32 4.67 -14.57 -10.82
C ASN A 32 4.51 -15.68 -11.87
N ARG A 33 3.43 -16.49 -11.81
CA ARG A 33 3.10 -17.48 -12.85
C ARG A 33 2.50 -16.85 -14.10
N GLU A 34 1.92 -15.65 -13.98
CA GLU A 34 1.39 -14.91 -15.12
C GLU A 34 2.53 -14.52 -16.09
N PRO A 35 2.31 -14.53 -17.38
CA PRO A 35 3.38 -14.25 -18.35
C PRO A 35 3.89 -12.81 -18.29
N ARG A 36 3.04 -11.87 -17.83
CA ARG A 36 3.31 -10.44 -17.89
C ARG A 36 2.68 -9.70 -16.70
N LEU A 37 3.32 -8.62 -16.26
CA LEU A 37 2.77 -7.71 -15.25
C LEU A 37 3.06 -6.26 -15.68
N ASP A 38 2.03 -5.51 -16.06
CA ASP A 38 2.13 -4.14 -16.55
C ASP A 38 1.96 -3.10 -15.46
N ALA A 39 1.19 -3.42 -14.43
CA ALA A 39 0.94 -2.51 -13.33
C ALA A 39 0.76 -3.25 -12.01
N LEU A 40 1.38 -2.70 -10.97
CA LEU A 40 1.13 -3.06 -9.58
C LEU A 40 0.53 -1.83 -8.88
N ILE A 41 -0.69 -1.99 -8.35
CA ILE A 41 -1.38 -0.90 -7.66
C ILE A 41 -1.48 -1.26 -6.17
N ASN A 42 -0.58 -0.68 -5.37
CA ASN A 42 -0.54 -0.80 -3.91
C ASN A 42 -1.60 0.13 -3.29
N ASN A 43 -2.86 -0.31 -3.32
CA ASN A 43 -4.02 0.51 -2.98
C ASN A 43 -4.61 0.19 -1.61
N ALA A 44 -4.57 -1.07 -1.18
CA ALA A 44 -5.21 -1.50 0.06
C ALA A 44 -4.67 -0.75 1.28
N GLY A 45 -5.47 -0.68 2.33
CA GLY A 45 -5.03 -0.03 3.56
C GLY A 45 -6.09 -0.03 4.65
N VAL A 46 -5.63 0.28 5.85
CA VAL A 46 -6.45 0.51 7.02
C VAL A 46 -6.22 1.93 7.54
N MET A 47 -7.25 2.55 8.12
CA MET A 47 -7.16 3.91 8.63
C MET A 47 -7.72 3.99 10.05
N MET A 48 -6.88 4.42 10.97
CA MET A 48 -7.21 4.71 12.37
C MET A 48 -7.90 3.57 13.14
N PRO A 49 -7.54 2.28 12.94
CA PRO A 49 -8.03 1.20 13.79
C PRO A 49 -7.55 1.38 15.24
N PRO A 50 -8.09 0.63 16.21
CA PRO A 50 -7.45 0.42 17.51
C PRO A 50 -6.00 -0.06 17.35
N LYS A 51 -5.20 0.01 18.42
CA LYS A 51 -3.84 -0.58 18.40
C LYS A 51 -3.94 -2.09 18.20
N GLU A 52 -3.40 -2.55 17.11
CA GLU A 52 -3.29 -3.96 16.75
C GLU A 52 -1.95 -4.21 16.09
N VAL A 53 -1.56 -5.46 15.95
CA VAL A 53 -0.33 -5.88 15.28
C VAL A 53 -0.65 -6.89 14.17
N THR A 54 0.21 -6.93 13.17
CA THR A 54 0.17 -7.95 12.11
C THR A 54 0.59 -9.32 12.68
N SER A 55 0.39 -10.39 11.91
CA SER A 55 0.89 -11.72 12.27
C SER A 55 2.41 -11.79 12.43
N ASP A 56 3.13 -10.84 11.81
CA ASP A 56 4.59 -10.72 11.89
C ASP A 56 5.04 -9.74 12.99
N GLY A 57 4.12 -9.21 13.82
CA GLY A 57 4.41 -8.36 14.97
C GLY A 57 4.60 -6.87 14.67
N PHE A 58 4.29 -6.38 13.47
CA PHE A 58 4.35 -4.96 13.13
C PHE A 58 3.09 -4.23 13.57
N GLU A 59 3.20 -2.91 13.89
CA GLU A 59 2.01 -2.07 14.08
C GLU A 59 1.12 -2.15 12.83
N LEU A 60 -0.19 -2.33 13.03
CA LEU A 60 -1.10 -2.73 11.97
C LEU A 60 -1.14 -1.76 10.79
N GLN A 61 -1.18 -0.44 11.04
CA GLN A 61 -1.24 0.53 9.94
C GLN A 61 0.06 0.59 9.15
N PHE A 62 1.20 0.58 9.82
CA PHE A 62 2.50 0.54 9.19
C PHE A 62 2.72 -0.78 8.45
N GLY A 63 2.34 -1.89 9.09
CA GLY A 63 2.44 -3.23 8.50
C GLY A 63 1.62 -3.38 7.22
N VAL A 64 0.32 -3.08 7.26
CA VAL A 64 -0.60 -3.24 6.12
C VAL A 64 -0.35 -2.18 5.05
N ASN A 65 -0.32 -0.90 5.43
CA ASN A 65 -0.29 0.20 4.46
C ASN A 65 1.07 0.34 3.77
N HIS A 66 2.15 -0.09 4.43
CA HIS A 66 3.51 0.08 3.93
C HIS A 66 4.27 -1.25 3.78
N LEU A 67 4.56 -1.97 4.87
CA LEU A 67 5.45 -3.14 4.82
C LEU A 67 4.93 -4.27 3.94
N GLY A 68 3.62 -4.55 3.98
CA GLY A 68 2.98 -5.56 3.13
C GLY A 68 3.11 -5.23 1.65
N HIS A 69 2.89 -3.96 1.27
CA HIS A 69 3.09 -3.50 -0.09
C HIS A 69 4.56 -3.45 -0.51
N PHE A 70 5.46 -3.06 0.42
CA PHE A 70 6.90 -3.11 0.21
C PHE A 70 7.35 -4.54 -0.13
N ALA A 71 6.94 -5.51 0.68
CA ALA A 71 7.28 -6.93 0.47
C ALA A 71 6.67 -7.45 -0.85
N LEU A 72 5.39 -7.15 -1.14
CA LEU A 72 4.74 -7.52 -2.39
C LEU A 72 5.49 -6.97 -3.61
N THR A 73 5.86 -5.70 -3.56
CA THR A 73 6.64 -5.05 -4.62
C THR A 73 8.00 -5.73 -4.79
N GLY A 74 8.69 -6.03 -3.68
CA GLY A 74 9.97 -6.74 -3.71
C GLY A 74 9.88 -8.11 -4.35
N HIS A 75 8.83 -8.88 -4.07
CA HIS A 75 8.60 -10.20 -4.69
C HIS A 75 8.25 -10.12 -6.19
N LEU A 76 7.69 -8.99 -6.65
CA LEU A 76 7.25 -8.80 -8.04
C LEU A 76 8.20 -7.94 -8.88
N ILE A 77 9.20 -7.32 -8.28
CA ILE A 77 10.05 -6.31 -8.92
C ILE A 77 10.77 -6.85 -10.16
N ASN A 78 11.22 -8.10 -10.14
CA ASN A 78 11.91 -8.69 -11.29
C ASN A 78 11.02 -8.83 -12.53
N LYS A 79 9.70 -8.94 -12.32
CA LYS A 79 8.71 -9.02 -13.41
C LYS A 79 8.34 -7.63 -13.94
N LEU A 80 8.44 -6.60 -13.11
CA LEU A 80 8.08 -5.22 -13.43
C LEU A 80 9.23 -4.43 -14.05
N LYS A 81 10.46 -4.56 -13.49
CA LYS A 81 11.61 -3.72 -13.86
C LYS A 81 12.00 -3.83 -15.34
N ASP A 82 11.84 -5.00 -15.93
CA ASP A 82 12.21 -5.29 -17.32
C ASP A 82 11.03 -5.16 -18.29
N GLN A 83 9.83 -4.84 -17.78
CA GLN A 83 8.62 -4.69 -18.58
C GLN A 83 8.50 -3.23 -19.06
N PRO A 84 8.61 -2.95 -20.38
CA PRO A 84 8.46 -1.59 -20.91
C PRO A 84 7.09 -1.00 -20.57
N GLY A 85 7.12 0.20 -20.00
CA GLY A 85 5.90 0.91 -19.64
C GLY A 85 5.24 0.46 -18.34
N ALA A 86 5.86 -0.46 -17.57
CA ALA A 86 5.31 -0.90 -16.29
C ALA A 86 5.19 0.25 -15.27
N ARG A 87 4.19 0.14 -14.41
CA ARG A 87 3.89 1.14 -13.37
C ARG A 87 3.74 0.47 -12.00
N ILE A 88 4.42 1.02 -11.01
CA ILE A 88 4.20 0.71 -9.59
C ILE A 88 3.52 1.92 -8.97
N VAL A 89 2.25 1.79 -8.62
CA VAL A 89 1.43 2.89 -8.10
C VAL A 89 1.21 2.70 -6.61
N ASN A 90 1.72 3.63 -5.80
CA ASN A 90 1.58 3.60 -4.35
C ASN A 90 0.51 4.60 -3.91
N VAL A 91 -0.57 4.10 -3.31
CA VAL A 91 -1.65 4.97 -2.83
C VAL A 91 -1.29 5.54 -1.46
N SER A 92 -1.06 6.84 -1.45
CA SER A 92 -0.80 7.64 -0.25
C SER A 92 -2.08 8.38 0.21
N SER A 93 -1.92 9.41 1.00
CA SER A 93 -2.99 10.27 1.52
C SER A 93 -2.42 11.66 1.82
N LEU A 94 -3.25 12.68 1.86
CA LEU A 94 -2.86 14.01 2.37
C LEU A 94 -2.32 13.97 3.79
N ALA A 95 -2.68 12.94 4.57
CA ALA A 95 -2.14 12.70 5.91
C ALA A 95 -0.61 12.53 5.93
N HIS A 96 0.04 12.20 4.82
CA HIS A 96 1.50 12.13 4.73
C HIS A 96 2.19 13.45 5.09
N ARG A 97 1.52 14.61 4.87
CA ARG A 97 2.08 15.94 5.17
C ARG A 97 2.35 16.15 6.66
N GLN A 98 1.68 15.41 7.52
CA GLN A 98 1.85 15.43 8.98
C GLN A 98 2.57 14.17 9.48
N GLY A 99 3.00 13.30 8.58
CA GLY A 99 3.71 12.06 8.89
C GLY A 99 5.20 12.29 9.11
N SER A 100 5.76 11.57 10.05
CA SER A 100 7.21 11.42 10.26
C SER A 100 7.51 9.95 10.58
N ILE A 101 8.71 9.48 10.26
CA ILE A 101 9.11 8.13 10.63
C ILE A 101 9.73 8.17 12.03
N GLU A 102 9.08 7.51 12.97
CA GLU A 102 9.56 7.38 14.34
C GLU A 102 10.37 6.09 14.48
N PHE A 103 11.63 6.14 14.09
CA PHE A 103 12.52 4.97 14.11
C PHE A 103 12.68 4.37 15.50
N ASP A 104 12.65 5.19 16.55
CA ASP A 104 12.80 4.75 17.95
C ASP A 104 11.52 4.11 18.54
N ASP A 105 10.39 4.21 17.84
CA ASP A 105 9.09 3.65 18.26
C ASP A 105 8.25 3.22 17.06
N ILE A 106 8.85 2.55 16.11
CA ILE A 106 8.20 2.19 14.83
C ILE A 106 6.97 1.30 15.02
N HIS A 107 6.93 0.51 16.10
CA HIS A 107 5.83 -0.38 16.45
C HIS A 107 4.84 0.22 17.45
N SER A 108 5.03 1.50 17.85
CA SER A 108 4.16 2.17 18.83
C SER A 108 4.13 1.49 20.20
N ASP A 109 5.27 1.02 20.66
CA ASP A 109 5.35 0.33 21.97
C ASP A 109 5.25 1.30 23.14
N ARG A 110 5.68 2.56 22.93
CA ARG A 110 5.63 3.63 23.95
C ARG A 110 4.29 4.34 23.96
N SER A 111 3.73 4.64 22.76
CA SER A 111 2.45 5.34 22.64
C SER A 111 1.78 5.05 21.30
N TYR A 112 0.45 5.08 21.28
CA TYR A 112 -0.32 4.87 20.07
C TYR A 112 -1.29 6.03 19.80
N ASN A 113 -1.01 6.80 18.75
CA ASN A 113 -1.94 7.77 18.19
C ASN A 113 -2.35 7.33 16.78
N ARG A 114 -3.63 7.03 16.60
CA ARG A 114 -4.19 6.46 15.37
C ARG A 114 -3.89 7.30 14.14
N MET A 115 -4.08 8.63 14.23
CA MET A 115 -3.86 9.55 13.09
C MET A 115 -2.37 9.70 12.77
N GLN A 116 -1.53 9.80 13.79
CA GLN A 116 -0.08 9.90 13.61
C GLN A 116 0.47 8.65 12.93
N ARG A 117 0.04 7.44 13.36
CA ARG A 117 0.46 6.17 12.73
C ARG A 117 -0.06 6.03 11.31
N TYR A 118 -1.29 6.48 11.05
CA TYR A 118 -1.79 6.58 9.68
C TYR A 118 -0.93 7.52 8.83
N GLY A 119 -0.66 8.74 9.31
CA GLY A 119 0.21 9.71 8.64
C GLY A 119 1.60 9.14 8.37
N MET A 120 2.22 8.50 9.37
CA MET A 120 3.52 7.82 9.23
C MET A 120 3.49 6.76 8.12
N SER A 121 2.49 5.89 8.09
CA SER A 121 2.38 4.84 7.06
C SER A 121 2.24 5.43 5.64
N LYS A 122 1.51 6.53 5.50
CA LYS A 122 1.31 7.21 4.21
C LYS A 122 2.51 8.06 3.79
N PHE A 123 3.28 8.58 4.75
CA PHE A 123 4.57 9.23 4.51
C PHE A 123 5.62 8.19 4.07
N ALA A 124 5.67 7.02 4.70
CA ALA A 124 6.53 5.91 4.28
C ALA A 124 6.27 5.50 2.82
N ASN A 125 5.00 5.48 2.38
CA ASN A 125 4.66 5.21 0.98
C ASN A 125 5.21 6.26 0.00
N ILE A 126 5.28 7.53 0.40
CA ILE A 126 5.92 8.59 -0.41
C ILE A 126 7.44 8.35 -0.49
N LEU A 127 8.09 8.12 0.65
CA LEU A 127 9.53 7.84 0.69
C LEU A 127 9.90 6.61 -0.15
N PHE A 128 9.11 5.54 0.01
CA PHE A 128 9.26 4.32 -0.79
C PHE A 128 9.12 4.60 -2.29
N THR A 129 8.14 5.40 -2.69
CA THR A 129 7.93 5.74 -4.10
C THR A 129 9.16 6.43 -4.70
N TYR A 130 9.72 7.42 -3.99
CA TYR A 130 10.91 8.14 -4.47
C TYR A 130 12.14 7.24 -4.52
N GLU A 131 12.38 6.46 -3.47
CA GLU A 131 13.56 5.58 -3.42
C GLU A 131 13.45 4.47 -4.46
N LEU A 132 12.28 3.88 -4.64
CA LEU A 132 12.06 2.88 -5.68
C LEU A 132 12.29 3.47 -7.07
N GLN A 133 11.80 4.69 -7.35
CA GLN A 133 12.05 5.38 -8.61
C GLN A 133 13.56 5.58 -8.84
N ARG A 134 14.27 6.09 -7.83
CA ARG A 134 15.72 6.28 -7.90
C ARG A 134 16.47 4.96 -8.20
N MET A 135 16.05 3.85 -7.57
CA MET A 135 16.65 2.53 -7.80
C MET A 135 16.35 2.01 -9.22
N LEU A 136 15.12 2.19 -9.71
CA LEU A 136 14.73 1.80 -11.07
C LEU A 136 15.56 2.57 -12.12
N GLU A 137 15.71 3.88 -11.96
CA GLU A 137 16.53 4.72 -12.83
C GLU A 137 18.02 4.29 -12.82
N ALA A 138 18.57 4.05 -11.64
CA ALA A 138 19.95 3.58 -11.49
C ALA A 138 20.18 2.20 -12.14
N ALA A 139 19.15 1.37 -12.19
CA ALA A 139 19.17 0.05 -12.85
C ALA A 139 18.87 0.13 -14.36
N GLY A 140 18.62 1.31 -14.93
CA GLY A 140 18.23 1.46 -16.34
C GLY A 140 16.87 0.86 -16.67
N SER A 141 15.97 0.72 -15.69
CA SER A 141 14.66 0.13 -15.85
C SER A 141 13.72 1.06 -16.63
N ALA A 142 12.86 0.49 -17.48
CA ALA A 142 11.78 1.21 -18.14
C ALA A 142 10.50 1.33 -17.28
N ALA A 143 10.44 0.65 -16.14
CA ALA A 143 9.36 0.79 -15.17
C ALA A 143 9.49 2.09 -14.39
N ILE A 144 8.36 2.64 -13.96
CA ILE A 144 8.34 3.82 -13.08
C ILE A 144 7.52 3.57 -11.82
N SER A 145 7.96 4.21 -10.73
CA SER A 145 7.25 4.25 -9.45
C SER A 145 6.58 5.60 -9.28
N VAL A 146 5.29 5.61 -8.99
CA VAL A 146 4.50 6.83 -8.81
C VAL A 146 3.64 6.74 -7.56
N ALA A 147 3.32 7.88 -6.97
CA ALA A 147 2.36 7.98 -5.88
C ALA A 147 1.14 8.78 -6.30
N CYS A 148 -0.02 8.42 -5.75
CA CYS A 148 -1.24 9.18 -5.87
C CYS A 148 -2.03 9.18 -4.55
N HIS A 149 -3.05 10.04 -4.47
CA HIS A 149 -4.07 9.96 -3.43
C HIS A 149 -5.46 10.20 -4.04
N PRO A 150 -6.51 9.51 -3.57
CA PRO A 150 -7.84 9.58 -4.17
C PRO A 150 -8.64 10.82 -3.78
N GLY A 151 -8.09 11.73 -2.96
CA GLY A 151 -8.87 12.79 -2.33
C GLY A 151 -9.76 12.24 -1.20
N GLY A 152 -10.85 12.94 -0.90
CA GLY A 152 -11.94 12.44 -0.05
C GLY A 152 -12.77 11.45 -0.86
N SER A 153 -12.77 10.17 -0.49
CA SER A 153 -13.60 9.15 -1.13
C SER A 153 -14.39 8.38 -0.09
N ASN A 154 -15.68 8.18 -0.38
CA ASN A 154 -16.54 7.38 0.48
C ASN A 154 -16.27 5.89 0.25
N THR A 155 -15.41 5.30 1.08
CA THR A 155 -15.00 3.90 1.02
C THR A 155 -15.02 3.30 2.43
N GLU A 156 -14.94 1.97 2.52
CA GLU A 156 -14.79 1.23 3.79
C GLU A 156 -13.53 1.63 4.60
N LEU A 157 -12.61 2.41 4.01
CA LEU A 157 -11.44 2.94 4.70
C LEU A 157 -11.82 3.78 5.92
N GLY A 158 -12.95 4.51 5.85
CA GLY A 158 -13.46 5.37 6.92
C GLY A 158 -14.18 4.67 8.08
N ARG A 159 -14.32 3.33 8.08
CA ARG A 159 -15.13 2.59 9.07
C ARG A 159 -14.73 2.79 10.54
N HIS A 160 -13.51 3.21 10.83
CA HIS A 160 -13.00 3.48 12.18
C HIS A 160 -12.96 4.98 12.53
N ILE A 161 -13.42 5.86 11.63
CA ILE A 161 -13.52 7.30 11.92
C ILE A 161 -14.74 7.53 12.82
N PRO A 162 -14.58 8.19 13.98
CA PRO A 162 -15.72 8.62 14.79
C PRO A 162 -16.68 9.48 13.96
N ALA A 163 -17.99 9.29 14.10
CA ALA A 163 -19.02 9.97 13.31
C ALA A 163 -18.89 11.51 13.31
N LEU A 164 -18.38 12.09 14.39
CA LEU A 164 -18.13 13.54 14.52
C LEU A 164 -17.04 14.03 13.53
N PHE A 165 -16.09 13.18 13.15
CA PHE A 165 -15.01 13.55 12.22
C PHE A 165 -15.34 13.23 10.77
N SER A 166 -16.34 12.39 10.50
CA SER A 166 -16.74 12.04 9.13
C SER A 166 -17.23 13.25 8.35
N LEU A 167 -17.84 14.25 9.02
CA LEU A 167 -18.30 15.52 8.43
C LEU A 167 -17.15 16.41 7.89
N LEU A 168 -15.92 16.22 8.34
CA LEU A 168 -14.75 17.01 7.90
C LEU A 168 -14.03 16.42 6.68
N PHE A 169 -14.33 15.18 6.30
CA PHE A 169 -13.63 14.44 5.24
C PHE A 169 -14.50 14.06 4.04
N ILE A 170 -15.81 14.35 4.09
CA ILE A 170 -16.74 14.12 2.98
C ILE A 170 -17.15 15.50 2.44
N PRO A 171 -16.81 15.83 1.18
CA PRO A 171 -17.30 17.04 0.53
C PRO A 171 -18.81 16.98 0.28
#